data_14e2d3440c746038aef6c115a38143fe
#
_entry.id   14e2d3440c746038aef6c115a38143fe
#
_cell.length_a   1.000
_cell.length_b   1.000
_cell.length_c   1.000
_cell.angle_alpha   90.00
_cell.angle_beta   90.00
_cell.angle_gamma   90.00
#
_symmetry.space_group_name_H-M   'P 1'
#
loop_
_entity.id
_entity.type
_entity.pdbx_description
1 polymer ?
#
loop_
_entity_poly.entity_id
_entity_poly.type
_entity_poly.pdbx_seq_one_letter_code
_entity_poly.pdbx_strand_id
1 'polypeptide(L)'
;TTLPIASASLAGNILINSANDIAGANTTLGITTNELVILATANSTVSAVIGTAVAGPVTLSGTGNVTFSATNLYTGLTAINYATLTAGASNVLSSGAVTVNGGTYNLNGNSDTIGALTLRAGTVTTGAGTITLGGNLTTIANGNHASIVTGNLGLGANRVFDIGDGLMDNDAIISAVISGAFTVTKSTGAGVLMFAGDNSYTGLTTISAGTLRLGATGGGTNTPLGTIGNGTLVSGAGSALDLNGYTLGTNEALTLSGALAAGALQNFSGNSVNYTGLITLGAASTIISNYGDLNITNT
;
A
#
# COMPACT_ATOMS: atom_id res chain seq x y z
N THR A 1 -3.16 -20.60 27.92
CA THR A 1 -2.59 -21.96 27.91
C THR A 1 -1.61 -22.00 26.77
N THR A 2 -0.34 -22.27 27.06
CA THR A 2 0.73 -22.41 26.06
C THR A 2 0.57 -23.76 25.40
N LEU A 3 0.51 -23.84 24.09
CA LEU A 3 0.63 -25.11 23.36
C LEU A 3 2.10 -25.29 22.98
N PRO A 4 2.89 -26.10 23.71
CA PRO A 4 4.27 -26.36 23.36
C PRO A 4 4.30 -27.30 22.16
N ILE A 5 4.64 -26.78 21.00
CA ILE A 5 4.90 -27.59 19.82
C ILE A 5 6.42 -27.82 19.76
N ALA A 6 6.87 -28.96 20.27
CA ALA A 6 8.22 -29.43 20.02
C ALA A 6 8.29 -29.95 18.59
N SER A 7 8.98 -29.23 17.71
CA SER A 7 9.36 -29.64 16.34
C SER A 7 8.33 -30.57 15.65
N ALA A 8 7.22 -30.00 15.18
CA ALA A 8 6.26 -30.75 14.38
C ALA A 8 6.29 -30.26 12.93
N SER A 9 6.50 -31.18 11.99
CA SER A 9 6.14 -30.95 10.59
C SER A 9 4.63 -30.97 10.50
N LEU A 10 3.98 -29.81 10.55
CA LEU A 10 2.53 -29.70 10.44
C LEU A 10 2.16 -29.47 8.97
N ALA A 11 1.54 -30.46 8.38
CA ALA A 11 0.67 -30.27 7.23
C ALA A 11 -0.75 -30.11 7.79
N GLY A 12 -1.28 -28.87 7.92
CA GLY A 12 -2.64 -28.71 8.42
C GLY A 12 -3.00 -27.36 9.00
N ASN A 13 -4.20 -27.27 9.50
CA ASN A 13 -4.82 -26.08 10.05
C ASN A 13 -4.59 -25.97 11.56
N ILE A 14 -4.27 -24.77 12.04
CA ILE A 14 -4.25 -24.46 13.47
C ILE A 14 -5.46 -23.62 13.80
N LEU A 15 -6.33 -24.14 14.68
CA LEU A 15 -7.45 -23.39 15.22
C LEU A 15 -7.05 -22.73 16.54
N ILE A 16 -7.09 -21.41 16.59
CA ILE A 16 -6.90 -20.61 17.80
C ILE A 16 -8.26 -20.03 18.21
N ASN A 17 -8.96 -20.68 19.13
CA ASN A 17 -10.29 -20.28 19.58
C ASN A 17 -10.31 -19.65 20.99
N SER A 18 -9.16 -19.43 21.58
CA SER A 18 -8.96 -18.76 22.87
C SER A 18 -7.62 -18.05 22.86
N ALA A 19 -7.37 -17.18 23.84
CA ALA A 19 -6.07 -16.50 23.98
C ALA A 19 -4.96 -17.51 24.29
N ASN A 20 -4.46 -18.17 23.27
CA ASN A 20 -3.41 -19.18 23.34
C ASN A 20 -2.16 -18.68 22.60
N ASP A 21 -1.01 -18.97 23.18
CA ASP A 21 0.28 -18.72 22.56
C ASP A 21 0.82 -20.00 21.93
N ILE A 22 1.27 -19.93 20.69
CA ILE A 22 2.12 -20.94 20.09
C ILE A 22 3.55 -20.52 20.42
N ALA A 23 4.06 -21.02 21.55
CA ALA A 23 5.34 -20.61 22.10
C ALA A 23 6.37 -21.74 22.03
N GLY A 24 7.61 -21.37 21.83
CA GLY A 24 8.79 -22.20 21.95
C GLY A 24 10.03 -21.40 21.58
N ALA A 25 10.82 -20.99 22.55
CA ALA A 25 12.18 -20.50 22.27
C ALA A 25 12.93 -21.59 21.49
N ASN A 26 13.45 -21.26 20.29
CA ASN A 26 14.11 -22.21 19.37
C ASN A 26 13.20 -23.31 18.78
N THR A 27 11.89 -23.11 18.77
CA THR A 27 10.95 -24.04 18.14
C THR A 27 10.62 -23.57 16.74
N THR A 28 10.71 -24.45 15.75
CA THR A 28 10.29 -24.17 14.38
C THR A 28 8.95 -24.85 14.11
N LEU A 29 7.97 -24.09 13.70
CA LEU A 29 6.72 -24.61 13.14
C LEU A 29 7.01 -24.97 11.66
N GLY A 30 7.36 -26.20 11.40
CA GLY A 30 7.71 -26.67 10.05
C GLY A 30 6.51 -26.63 9.13
N ILE A 31 6.59 -25.84 8.09
CA ILE A 31 5.71 -25.93 6.92
C ILE A 31 6.54 -26.45 5.75
N THR A 32 6.05 -27.51 5.12
CA THR A 32 6.62 -28.03 3.88
C THR A 32 5.98 -27.29 2.69
N THR A 33 5.67 -27.93 1.60
CA THR A 33 5.01 -27.33 0.44
C THR A 33 3.52 -27.02 0.66
N ASN A 34 2.95 -27.44 1.80
CA ASN A 34 1.54 -27.25 2.12
C ASN A 34 1.30 -25.92 2.84
N GLU A 35 0.09 -25.40 2.70
CA GLU A 35 -0.36 -24.19 3.37
C GLU A 35 -0.48 -24.41 4.88
N LEU A 36 -0.02 -23.43 5.65
CA LEU A 36 -0.36 -23.29 7.06
C LEU A 36 -1.55 -22.34 7.19
N VAL A 37 -2.66 -22.83 7.68
CA VAL A 37 -3.84 -22.00 7.99
C VAL A 37 -3.95 -21.80 9.50
N ILE A 38 -3.98 -20.53 9.93
CA ILE A 38 -4.22 -20.11 11.30
C ILE A 38 -5.62 -19.49 11.36
N LEU A 39 -6.57 -20.16 11.96
CA LEU A 39 -7.91 -19.62 12.21
C LEU A 39 -7.93 -19.01 13.63
N ALA A 40 -7.89 -17.69 13.71
CA ALA A 40 -7.87 -16.92 14.94
C ALA A 40 -9.24 -16.31 15.23
N THR A 41 -9.91 -16.75 16.29
CA THR A 41 -11.13 -16.13 16.81
C THR A 41 -10.88 -15.30 18.08
N ALA A 42 -9.65 -15.32 18.60
CA ALA A 42 -9.19 -14.58 19.78
C ALA A 42 -7.75 -14.08 19.55
N ASN A 43 -7.31 -13.18 20.44
CA ASN A 43 -5.94 -12.67 20.40
C ASN A 43 -4.94 -13.75 20.83
N SER A 44 -3.86 -13.88 20.10
CA SER A 44 -2.83 -14.89 20.32
C SER A 44 -1.45 -14.45 19.84
N THR A 45 -0.42 -15.13 20.30
CA THR A 45 0.96 -14.87 19.91
C THR A 45 1.57 -16.13 19.31
N VAL A 46 2.28 -15.97 18.17
CA VAL A 46 3.13 -17.00 17.58
C VAL A 46 4.57 -16.54 17.76
N SER A 47 5.27 -17.11 18.75
CA SER A 47 6.69 -16.83 19.01
C SER A 47 7.62 -17.89 18.42
N ALA A 48 7.07 -19.00 17.96
CA ALA A 48 7.82 -19.99 17.18
C ALA A 48 8.16 -19.46 15.79
N VAL A 49 9.31 -19.80 15.25
CA VAL A 49 9.67 -19.51 13.86
C VAL A 49 8.80 -20.36 12.92
N ILE A 50 8.08 -19.72 12.00
CA ILE A 50 7.29 -20.42 10.99
C ILE A 50 8.19 -20.74 9.79
N GLY A 51 8.26 -22.00 9.46
CA GLY A 51 8.93 -22.52 8.27
C GLY A 51 10.42 -22.77 8.44
N THR A 52 10.90 -23.63 7.61
CA THR A 52 12.28 -23.70 7.13
C THR A 52 12.26 -23.07 5.76
N ALA A 53 13.33 -22.67 5.13
CA ALA A 53 13.37 -21.94 3.83
C ALA A 53 12.58 -22.63 2.67
N VAL A 54 11.30 -22.86 2.86
CA VAL A 54 10.37 -23.59 1.98
C VAL A 54 9.19 -22.71 1.61
N ALA A 55 8.72 -22.86 0.37
CA ALA A 55 7.75 -22.00 -0.29
C ALA A 55 6.27 -22.15 0.17
N GLY A 56 5.98 -22.78 1.30
CA GLY A 56 4.61 -22.95 1.78
C GLY A 56 3.95 -21.59 2.15
N PRO A 57 2.71 -21.34 1.73
CA PRO A 57 1.98 -20.14 2.11
C PRO A 57 1.49 -20.20 3.57
N VAL A 58 1.25 -19.03 4.14
CA VAL A 58 0.64 -18.86 5.46
C VAL A 58 -0.63 -18.04 5.31
N THR A 59 -1.75 -18.58 5.76
CA THR A 59 -3.05 -17.90 5.76
C THR A 59 -3.55 -17.68 7.17
N LEU A 60 -3.80 -16.43 7.51
CA LEU A 60 -4.51 -16.04 8.72
C LEU A 60 -5.96 -15.74 8.38
N SER A 61 -6.89 -16.34 9.10
CA SER A 61 -8.33 -16.12 8.92
C SER A 61 -9.01 -15.92 10.27
N GLY A 62 -10.20 -15.32 10.25
CA GLY A 62 -10.98 -15.06 11.46
C GLY A 62 -11.00 -13.57 11.82
N THR A 63 -11.42 -13.25 13.04
CA THR A 63 -11.56 -11.87 13.53
C THR A 63 -10.60 -11.53 14.67
N GLY A 64 -9.75 -12.49 15.06
CA GLY A 64 -8.77 -12.31 16.13
C GLY A 64 -7.51 -11.56 15.66
N ASN A 65 -6.72 -11.16 16.63
CA ASN A 65 -5.39 -10.59 16.41
C ASN A 65 -4.33 -11.67 16.66
N VAL A 66 -3.48 -11.92 15.66
CA VAL A 66 -2.33 -12.81 15.79
C VAL A 66 -1.06 -11.98 15.80
N THR A 67 -0.28 -12.08 16.85
CA THR A 67 1.05 -11.42 16.92
C THR A 67 2.13 -12.40 16.51
N PHE A 68 2.88 -12.09 15.45
CA PHE A 68 4.11 -12.80 15.12
C PHE A 68 5.28 -12.08 15.79
N SER A 69 6.02 -12.78 16.67
CA SER A 69 7.14 -12.19 17.41
C SER A 69 8.52 -12.73 17.02
N ALA A 70 8.58 -13.64 16.03
CA ALA A 70 9.82 -14.17 15.49
C ALA A 70 9.97 -13.79 14.01
N THR A 71 11.20 -13.66 13.54
CA THR A 71 11.51 -13.59 12.10
C THR A 71 11.24 -14.95 11.48
N ASN A 72 10.28 -15.01 10.55
CA ASN A 72 9.87 -16.26 9.93
C ASN A 72 10.67 -16.56 8.64
N LEU A 73 10.78 -17.83 8.30
CA LEU A 73 11.66 -18.32 7.23
C LEU A 73 10.91 -18.82 5.99
N TYR A 74 9.57 -18.94 6.03
CA TYR A 74 8.79 -19.33 4.85
C TYR A 74 8.90 -18.25 3.76
N THR A 75 8.84 -18.64 2.50
CA THR A 75 8.96 -17.71 1.35
C THR A 75 7.70 -17.61 0.53
N GLY A 76 6.65 -18.36 0.91
CA GLY A 76 5.37 -18.35 0.24
C GLY A 76 4.54 -17.09 0.55
N LEU A 77 3.34 -17.05 -0.04
CA LEU A 77 2.37 -15.99 0.19
C LEU A 77 1.95 -15.93 1.66
N THR A 78 1.83 -14.73 2.21
CA THR A 78 1.06 -14.48 3.44
C THR A 78 -0.30 -13.90 3.08
N ALA A 79 -1.38 -14.60 3.42
CA ALA A 79 -2.75 -14.12 3.25
C ALA A 79 -3.38 -13.78 4.62
N ILE A 80 -3.94 -12.58 4.73
CA ILE A 80 -4.61 -12.08 5.95
C ILE A 80 -6.08 -11.82 5.58
N ASN A 81 -6.97 -12.74 6.01
CA ASN A 81 -8.39 -12.71 5.67
C ASN A 81 -9.20 -12.32 6.91
N TYR A 82 -9.66 -11.08 6.97
CA TYR A 82 -10.45 -10.47 8.05
C TYR A 82 -9.77 -10.44 9.44
N ALA A 83 -8.66 -11.13 9.61
CA ALA A 83 -7.86 -11.12 10.83
C ALA A 83 -6.99 -9.86 10.92
N THR A 84 -6.44 -9.62 12.11
CA THR A 84 -5.32 -8.70 12.29
C THR A 84 -4.04 -9.50 12.50
N LEU A 85 -3.02 -9.24 11.68
CA LEU A 85 -1.66 -9.66 11.95
C LEU A 85 -0.89 -8.50 12.55
N THR A 86 -0.34 -8.68 13.74
CA THR A 86 0.51 -7.69 14.41
C THR A 86 1.97 -8.16 14.39
N ALA A 87 2.88 -7.30 13.98
CA ALA A 87 4.29 -7.54 14.09
C ALA A 87 4.79 -7.26 15.51
N GLY A 88 5.26 -8.26 16.21
CA GLY A 88 5.88 -8.15 17.53
C GLY A 88 7.39 -7.86 17.46
N ALA A 89 7.99 -7.94 16.27
CA ALA A 89 9.37 -7.62 15.98
C ALA A 89 9.51 -7.14 14.52
N SER A 90 10.68 -6.64 14.13
CA SER A 90 10.96 -6.33 12.72
C SER A 90 11.21 -7.60 11.91
N ASN A 91 10.86 -7.55 10.61
CA ASN A 91 11.01 -8.65 9.65
C ASN A 91 10.32 -9.94 10.11
N VAL A 92 9.11 -9.82 10.60
CA VAL A 92 8.30 -10.99 11.02
C VAL A 92 7.75 -11.76 9.82
N LEU A 93 7.53 -11.11 8.68
CA LEU A 93 7.23 -11.77 7.43
C LEU A 93 8.51 -11.98 6.63
N SER A 94 8.48 -13.00 5.79
CA SER A 94 9.55 -13.20 4.81
C SER A 94 9.34 -12.25 3.61
N SER A 95 10.28 -12.26 2.67
CA SER A 95 10.19 -11.48 1.42
C SER A 95 9.11 -11.98 0.44
N GLY A 96 8.23 -12.89 0.85
CA GLY A 96 7.09 -13.38 0.08
C GLY A 96 6.04 -12.30 -0.17
N ALA A 97 5.15 -12.54 -1.12
CA ALA A 97 4.02 -11.65 -1.37
C ALA A 97 3.06 -11.63 -0.16
N VAL A 98 2.39 -10.51 0.04
CA VAL A 98 1.38 -10.34 1.09
C VAL A 98 0.05 -9.94 0.46
N THR A 99 -1.03 -10.61 0.87
CA THR A 99 -2.41 -10.26 0.50
C THR A 99 -3.20 -9.96 1.77
N VAL A 100 -3.87 -8.80 1.81
CA VAL A 100 -4.75 -8.42 2.92
C VAL A 100 -6.17 -8.25 2.38
N ASN A 101 -7.07 -9.18 2.77
CA ASN A 101 -8.46 -9.21 2.36
C ASN A 101 -9.36 -8.84 3.54
N GLY A 102 -9.86 -7.61 3.60
CA GLY A 102 -10.73 -7.13 4.67
C GLY A 102 -10.11 -7.15 6.07
N GLY A 103 -8.85 -7.55 6.18
CA GLY A 103 -8.10 -7.64 7.43
C GLY A 103 -7.12 -6.47 7.61
N THR A 104 -6.21 -6.63 8.59
CA THR A 104 -5.20 -5.62 8.89
C THR A 104 -3.82 -6.25 9.05
N TYR A 105 -2.81 -5.71 8.39
CA TYR A 105 -1.40 -5.92 8.74
C TYR A 105 -0.90 -4.71 9.54
N ASN A 106 -0.70 -4.91 10.84
CA ASN A 106 -0.21 -3.90 11.78
C ASN A 106 1.26 -4.15 12.12
N LEU A 107 2.15 -3.28 11.64
CA LEU A 107 3.58 -3.38 11.95
C LEU A 107 3.91 -2.92 13.38
N ASN A 108 2.96 -2.24 14.05
CA ASN A 108 3.10 -1.83 15.46
C ASN A 108 4.43 -1.09 15.76
N GLY A 109 4.87 -0.25 14.83
CA GLY A 109 6.12 0.50 14.94
C GLY A 109 7.38 -0.27 14.52
N ASN A 110 7.27 -1.54 14.19
CA ASN A 110 8.34 -2.35 13.61
C ASN A 110 8.45 -2.12 12.10
N SER A 111 9.56 -2.57 11.50
CA SER A 111 9.75 -2.50 10.05
C SER A 111 9.75 -3.89 9.43
N ASP A 112 9.26 -4.00 8.21
CA ASP A 112 9.25 -5.25 7.47
C ASP A 112 9.51 -5.03 5.98
N THR A 113 10.15 -6.01 5.33
CA THR A 113 10.37 -6.04 3.89
C THR A 113 9.61 -7.21 3.29
N ILE A 114 8.63 -6.93 2.47
CA ILE A 114 7.76 -7.93 1.84
C ILE A 114 7.95 -7.94 0.32
N GLY A 115 7.44 -8.94 -0.36
CA GLY A 115 7.37 -8.98 -1.82
C GLY A 115 6.30 -8.02 -2.36
N ALA A 116 5.46 -8.49 -3.26
CA ALA A 116 4.30 -7.72 -3.75
C ALA A 116 3.24 -7.60 -2.65
N LEU A 117 2.54 -6.45 -2.63
CA LEU A 117 1.42 -6.20 -1.73
C LEU A 117 0.11 -6.16 -2.52
N THR A 118 -0.84 -7.03 -2.16
CA THR A 118 -2.20 -7.01 -2.71
C THR A 118 -3.19 -6.66 -1.60
N LEU A 119 -4.04 -5.66 -1.83
CA LEU A 119 -5.08 -5.24 -0.90
C LEU A 119 -6.46 -5.41 -1.52
N ARG A 120 -7.40 -5.95 -0.76
CA ARG A 120 -8.83 -5.99 -1.10
C ARG A 120 -9.62 -5.52 0.11
N ALA A 121 -9.96 -4.24 0.17
CA ALA A 121 -10.49 -3.60 1.38
C ALA A 121 -9.61 -3.86 2.62
N GLY A 122 -8.32 -4.10 2.39
CA GLY A 122 -7.34 -4.40 3.43
C GLY A 122 -6.65 -3.15 3.94
N THR A 123 -6.16 -3.22 5.17
CA THR A 123 -5.42 -2.14 5.81
C THR A 123 -4.00 -2.57 6.13
N VAL A 124 -3.04 -1.70 5.85
CA VAL A 124 -1.66 -1.79 6.37
C VAL A 124 -1.38 -0.55 7.20
N THR A 125 -0.92 -0.75 8.43
CA THR A 125 -0.49 0.36 9.30
C THR A 125 0.88 0.07 9.87
N THR A 126 1.80 1.03 9.77
CA THR A 126 3.19 0.79 10.18
C THR A 126 3.55 1.45 11.51
N GLY A 127 2.79 2.48 11.93
CA GLY A 127 3.22 3.33 13.03
C GLY A 127 4.51 4.07 12.67
N ALA A 128 5.50 4.04 13.56
CA ALA A 128 6.82 4.64 13.31
C ALA A 128 7.73 3.78 12.40
N GLY A 129 7.42 2.50 12.24
CA GLY A 129 8.16 1.59 11.37
C GLY A 129 7.87 1.81 9.88
N THR A 130 8.54 1.05 9.02
CA THR A 130 8.41 1.14 7.56
C THR A 130 8.09 -0.22 6.98
N ILE A 131 7.07 -0.31 6.12
CA ILE A 131 6.91 -1.44 5.23
C ILE A 131 7.63 -1.15 3.91
N THR A 132 8.57 -2.02 3.52
CA THR A 132 9.32 -1.88 2.26
C THR A 132 8.78 -2.85 1.22
N LEU A 133 8.43 -2.34 0.04
CA LEU A 133 7.93 -3.14 -1.06
C LEU A 133 9.07 -3.73 -1.89
N GLY A 134 9.19 -5.04 -1.90
CA GLY A 134 10.03 -5.80 -2.82
C GLY A 134 9.36 -6.03 -4.19
N GLY A 135 8.04 -5.91 -4.28
CA GLY A 135 7.22 -6.02 -5.47
C GLY A 135 6.25 -4.85 -5.64
N ASN A 136 5.32 -4.96 -6.58
CA ASN A 136 4.31 -3.94 -6.86
C ASN A 136 3.18 -3.92 -5.82
N LEU A 137 2.42 -2.82 -5.79
CA LEU A 137 1.19 -2.72 -5.04
C LEU A 137 0.00 -2.88 -5.99
N THR A 138 -0.92 -3.77 -5.62
CA THR A 138 -2.17 -3.99 -6.37
C THR A 138 -3.35 -3.86 -5.43
N THR A 139 -4.39 -3.17 -5.83
CA THR A 139 -5.67 -3.22 -5.12
C THR A 139 -6.73 -3.91 -5.98
N ILE A 140 -7.53 -4.73 -5.32
CA ILE A 140 -8.67 -5.39 -5.94
C ILE A 140 -9.93 -4.69 -5.44
N ALA A 141 -10.75 -4.21 -6.35
CA ALA A 141 -12.02 -3.56 -6.00
C ALA A 141 -12.88 -4.47 -5.11
N ASN A 142 -13.46 -3.92 -4.06
CA ASN A 142 -14.31 -4.65 -3.13
C ASN A 142 -15.53 -3.82 -2.70
N GLY A 143 -16.40 -3.56 -3.65
CA GLY A 143 -17.66 -2.86 -3.38
C GLY A 143 -17.44 -1.50 -2.71
N ASN A 144 -17.82 -1.39 -1.44
CA ASN A 144 -17.90 -0.12 -0.70
C ASN A 144 -16.73 0.09 0.28
N HIS A 145 -15.57 -0.53 0.06
CA HIS A 145 -14.44 -0.41 0.97
C HIS A 145 -13.14 -0.10 0.22
N ALA A 146 -12.53 1.04 0.55
CA ALA A 146 -11.20 1.39 0.07
C ALA A 146 -10.12 0.52 0.72
N SER A 147 -9.02 0.32 0.01
CA SER A 147 -7.78 -0.23 0.59
C SER A 147 -6.94 0.89 1.19
N ILE A 148 -6.31 0.67 2.36
CA ILE A 148 -5.66 1.73 3.14
C ILE A 148 -4.22 1.35 3.50
N VAL A 149 -3.29 2.31 3.32
CA VAL A 149 -1.91 2.21 3.81
C VAL A 149 -1.55 3.48 4.58
N THR A 150 -1.14 3.31 5.86
CA THR A 150 -0.79 4.43 6.74
C THR A 150 0.59 4.25 7.37
N GLY A 151 1.23 5.35 7.77
CA GLY A 151 2.57 5.37 8.39
C GLY A 151 3.68 5.58 7.36
N ASN A 152 4.60 4.63 7.14
CA ASN A 152 5.71 4.78 6.21
C ASN A 152 5.78 3.62 5.22
N LEU A 153 5.93 3.94 3.93
CA LEU A 153 6.03 2.99 2.81
C LEU A 153 7.35 3.19 2.07
N GLY A 154 8.24 2.23 2.15
CA GLY A 154 9.52 2.24 1.44
C GLY A 154 9.40 1.64 0.04
N LEU A 155 9.97 2.29 -0.96
CA LEU A 155 10.11 1.75 -2.30
C LEU A 155 11.46 1.02 -2.40
N GLY A 156 11.45 -0.31 -2.50
CA GLY A 156 12.67 -1.10 -2.68
C GLY A 156 13.22 -1.07 -4.11
N ALA A 157 12.45 -0.58 -5.08
CA ALA A 157 12.78 -0.35 -6.50
C ALA A 157 11.69 0.53 -7.13
N ASN A 158 11.76 0.76 -8.45
CA ASN A 158 10.65 1.37 -9.20
C ASN A 158 9.38 0.51 -9.01
N ARG A 159 8.25 1.14 -8.68
CA ARG A 159 7.01 0.42 -8.35
C ARG A 159 5.84 0.83 -9.21
N VAL A 160 5.05 -0.17 -9.56
CA VAL A 160 3.74 0.01 -10.18
C VAL A 160 2.68 -0.12 -9.09
N PHE A 161 1.74 0.81 -9.10
CA PHE A 161 0.54 0.81 -8.27
C PHE A 161 -0.66 0.59 -9.20
N ASP A 162 -1.18 -0.62 -9.17
CA ASP A 162 -2.32 -1.05 -9.97
C ASP A 162 -3.59 -1.00 -9.10
N ILE A 163 -4.48 -0.07 -9.40
CA ILE A 163 -5.63 0.22 -8.55
C ILE A 163 -6.92 -0.20 -9.26
N GLY A 164 -7.54 -1.25 -8.74
CA GLY A 164 -8.84 -1.72 -9.23
C GLY A 164 -9.94 -0.68 -9.00
N ASP A 165 -10.80 -0.48 -9.97
CA ASP A 165 -11.92 0.46 -9.93
C ASP A 165 -13.13 -0.18 -9.23
N GLY A 166 -13.64 0.46 -8.20
CA GLY A 166 -14.77 0.04 -7.37
C GLY A 166 -15.89 1.08 -7.34
N LEU A 167 -16.68 1.05 -6.27
CA LEU A 167 -17.79 2.00 -6.07
C LEU A 167 -17.41 3.17 -5.15
N MET A 168 -16.18 3.23 -4.67
CA MET A 168 -15.70 4.27 -3.76
C MET A 168 -15.17 5.47 -4.55
N ASP A 169 -15.33 6.67 -3.98
CA ASP A 169 -14.70 7.88 -4.51
C ASP A 169 -13.16 7.78 -4.53
N ASN A 170 -12.61 7.00 -3.60
CA ASN A 170 -11.21 6.59 -3.56
C ASN A 170 -11.13 5.08 -3.36
N ASP A 171 -10.60 4.36 -4.33
CA ASP A 171 -10.45 2.90 -4.25
C ASP A 171 -9.27 2.49 -3.37
N ALA A 172 -8.25 3.33 -3.33
CA ALA A 172 -7.12 3.19 -2.43
C ALA A 172 -6.71 4.54 -1.84
N ILE A 173 -6.32 4.50 -0.55
CA ILE A 173 -5.84 5.66 0.19
C ILE A 173 -4.45 5.32 0.75
N ILE A 174 -3.44 6.04 0.31
CA ILE A 174 -2.10 5.96 0.87
C ILE A 174 -1.80 7.28 1.58
N SER A 175 -2.02 7.30 2.89
CA SER A 175 -1.60 8.39 3.77
C SER A 175 -0.23 8.15 4.40
N ALA A 176 0.38 7.00 4.14
CA ALA A 176 1.76 6.73 4.48
C ALA A 176 2.70 7.69 3.75
N VAL A 177 3.80 8.06 4.39
CA VAL A 177 4.92 8.74 3.72
C VAL A 177 5.64 7.73 2.83
N ILE A 178 5.57 7.93 1.52
CA ILE A 178 6.29 7.09 0.54
C ILE A 178 7.71 7.62 0.40
N SER A 179 8.71 6.74 0.51
CA SER A 179 10.13 7.09 0.47
C SER A 179 10.94 6.15 -0.45
N GLY A 180 12.10 6.62 -0.91
CA GLY A 180 13.05 5.86 -1.73
C GLY A 180 13.49 6.62 -2.98
N ALA A 181 14.62 6.21 -3.58
CA ALA A 181 15.18 6.83 -4.78
C ALA A 181 14.62 6.20 -6.07
N PHE A 182 13.30 5.97 -6.14
CA PHE A 182 12.66 5.19 -7.19
C PHE A 182 11.40 5.88 -7.70
N THR A 183 10.92 5.44 -8.86
CA THR A 183 9.72 5.95 -9.53
C THR A 183 8.46 5.27 -8.99
N VAL A 184 7.35 6.00 -9.02
CA VAL A 184 6.00 5.48 -8.81
C VAL A 184 5.20 5.61 -10.09
N THR A 185 4.66 4.50 -10.58
CA THR A 185 3.78 4.49 -11.74
C THR A 185 2.40 3.97 -11.35
N LYS A 186 1.38 4.84 -11.41
CA LYS A 186 -0.01 4.39 -11.39
C LYS A 186 -0.39 3.93 -12.78
N SER A 187 -0.65 2.63 -12.95
CA SER A 187 -0.95 2.04 -14.26
C SER A 187 -2.03 0.97 -14.18
N THR A 188 -2.53 0.58 -15.33
CA THR A 188 -3.49 -0.50 -15.60
C THR A 188 -4.87 -0.30 -15.00
N GLY A 189 -5.02 -0.23 -13.70
CA GLY A 189 -6.34 -0.06 -13.07
C GLY A 189 -6.95 1.34 -13.27
N ALA A 190 -8.26 1.40 -13.55
CA ALA A 190 -9.00 2.66 -13.74
C ALA A 190 -9.36 3.36 -12.41
N GLY A 191 -9.14 2.70 -11.28
CA GLY A 191 -9.52 3.19 -9.96
C GLY A 191 -8.80 4.48 -9.54
N VAL A 192 -9.37 5.12 -8.52
CA VAL A 192 -8.84 6.35 -7.91
C VAL A 192 -7.88 6.00 -6.76
N LEU A 193 -6.63 6.41 -6.91
CA LEU A 193 -5.62 6.36 -5.86
C LEU A 193 -5.46 7.72 -5.21
N MET A 194 -5.70 7.82 -3.91
CA MET A 194 -5.43 9.05 -3.17
C MET A 194 -4.07 8.98 -2.48
N PHE A 195 -3.20 9.98 -2.74
CA PHE A 195 -1.98 10.21 -1.99
C PHE A 195 -2.18 11.37 -1.01
N ALA A 196 -2.04 11.08 0.30
CA ALA A 196 -2.21 12.05 1.37
C ALA A 196 -0.95 12.20 2.27
N GLY A 197 0.11 11.46 1.98
CA GLY A 197 1.40 11.59 2.66
C GLY A 197 2.25 12.72 2.07
N ASP A 198 3.14 13.29 2.88
CA ASP A 198 4.19 14.20 2.44
C ASP A 198 5.39 13.37 1.92
N ASN A 199 5.26 12.89 0.69
CA ASN A 199 6.11 11.84 0.13
C ASN A 199 7.52 12.35 -0.21
N SER A 200 8.52 11.56 0.15
CA SER A 200 9.94 11.89 -0.02
C SER A 200 10.66 11.05 -1.08
N TYR A 201 9.92 10.24 -1.86
CA TYR A 201 10.56 9.53 -2.97
C TYR A 201 11.03 10.52 -4.05
N THR A 202 12.17 10.20 -4.68
CA THR A 202 12.83 11.15 -5.58
C THR A 202 12.67 10.82 -7.07
N GLY A 203 12.03 9.72 -7.41
CA GLY A 203 11.79 9.33 -8.80
C GLY A 203 10.56 10.01 -9.40
N LEU A 204 10.45 9.93 -10.73
CA LEU A 204 9.30 10.45 -11.48
C LEU A 204 7.99 9.78 -11.01
N THR A 205 6.94 10.59 -10.86
CA THR A 205 5.57 10.10 -10.74
C THR A 205 4.94 9.99 -12.13
N THR A 206 4.47 8.80 -12.50
CA THR A 206 3.78 8.59 -13.78
C THR A 206 2.34 8.13 -13.55
N ILE A 207 1.39 8.76 -14.21
CA ILE A 207 -0.01 8.37 -14.22
C ILE A 207 -0.38 7.94 -15.62
N SER A 208 -0.50 6.64 -15.87
CA SER A 208 -0.79 6.07 -17.19
C SER A 208 -2.17 5.45 -17.31
N ALA A 209 -2.89 5.28 -16.20
CA ALA A 209 -4.30 4.87 -16.18
C ALA A 209 -5.00 5.32 -14.90
N GLY A 210 -6.30 5.57 -14.95
CA GLY A 210 -7.14 6.02 -13.84
C GLY A 210 -6.69 7.33 -13.22
N THR A 211 -7.10 7.62 -11.99
CA THR A 211 -6.86 8.91 -11.35
C THR A 211 -5.90 8.80 -10.18
N LEU A 212 -4.88 9.65 -10.14
CA LEU A 212 -4.14 9.98 -8.93
C LEU A 212 -4.73 11.25 -8.34
N ARG A 213 -5.23 11.16 -7.12
CA ARG A 213 -5.90 12.25 -6.40
C ARG A 213 -5.04 12.73 -5.24
N LEU A 214 -4.96 14.04 -5.04
CA LEU A 214 -4.31 14.60 -3.87
C LEU A 214 -5.21 14.49 -2.64
N GLY A 215 -4.62 14.18 -1.49
CA GLY A 215 -5.26 14.19 -0.18
C GLY A 215 -4.59 15.17 0.81
N ALA A 216 -3.57 15.90 0.35
CA ALA A 216 -2.85 16.91 1.13
C ALA A 216 -2.12 17.91 0.20
N THR A 217 -1.67 19.03 0.79
CA THR A 217 -0.84 20.03 0.10
C THR A 217 0.64 19.66 0.04
N GLY A 218 1.10 18.83 1.00
CA GLY A 218 2.51 18.56 1.22
C GLY A 218 3.26 19.71 1.92
N GLY A 219 4.55 19.51 2.14
CA GLY A 219 5.47 20.46 2.76
C GLY A 219 6.27 21.28 1.75
N GLY A 220 7.37 21.89 2.21
CA GLY A 220 8.17 22.81 1.40
C GLY A 220 9.04 22.15 0.30
N THR A 221 9.45 20.90 0.46
CA THR A 221 10.29 20.17 -0.52
C THR A 221 9.65 18.87 -0.97
N ASN A 222 8.72 18.35 -0.22
CA ASN A 222 7.99 17.13 -0.46
C ASN A 222 6.51 17.45 -0.70
N THR A 223 5.90 16.66 -1.55
CA THR A 223 4.47 16.75 -1.88
C THR A 223 3.86 15.35 -1.89
N PRO A 224 2.55 15.21 -2.00
CA PRO A 224 1.96 13.90 -2.29
C PRO A 224 2.52 13.24 -3.55
N LEU A 225 3.10 14.00 -4.47
CA LEU A 225 3.70 13.51 -5.73
C LEU A 225 5.20 13.19 -5.62
N GLY A 226 5.76 13.22 -4.39
CA GLY A 226 7.18 13.01 -4.13
C GLY A 226 7.96 14.32 -3.99
N THR A 227 9.29 14.28 -4.19
CA THR A 227 10.12 15.48 -4.25
C THR A 227 10.00 16.15 -5.62
N ILE A 228 10.09 17.47 -5.66
CA ILE A 228 9.92 18.27 -6.89
C ILE A 228 10.96 18.04 -8.00
N GLY A 229 12.02 17.26 -7.72
CA GLY A 229 13.17 17.15 -8.62
C GLY A 229 12.90 16.49 -9.98
N ASN A 230 11.95 15.56 -10.08
CA ASN A 230 11.66 14.80 -11.31
C ASN A 230 10.27 15.04 -11.90
N GLY A 231 9.42 15.72 -11.15
CA GLY A 231 8.08 16.10 -11.60
C GLY A 231 7.10 14.94 -11.75
N THR A 232 5.97 15.24 -12.39
CA THR A 232 4.88 14.31 -12.64
C THR A 232 4.52 14.26 -14.13
N LEU A 233 4.29 13.05 -14.66
CA LEU A 233 3.85 12.78 -16.02
C LEU A 233 2.45 12.15 -16.00
N VAL A 234 1.50 12.79 -16.66
CA VAL A 234 0.18 12.21 -16.98
C VAL A 234 0.22 11.77 -18.44
N SER A 235 0.17 10.44 -18.67
CA SER A 235 0.34 9.87 -20.02
C SER A 235 -0.64 8.71 -20.22
N GLY A 236 -1.50 8.82 -21.16
CA GLY A 236 -2.44 7.75 -21.48
C GLY A 236 -3.88 8.22 -21.53
N ALA A 237 -4.68 7.54 -22.33
CA ALA A 237 -6.10 7.82 -22.44
C ALA A 237 -6.80 7.49 -21.11
N GLY A 238 -7.52 8.46 -20.54
CA GLY A 238 -8.26 8.28 -19.29
C GLY A 238 -7.42 8.37 -18.02
N SER A 239 -6.13 8.76 -18.10
CA SER A 239 -5.34 9.07 -16.92
C SER A 239 -5.52 10.52 -16.48
N ALA A 240 -5.52 10.76 -15.15
CA ALA A 240 -5.74 12.08 -14.58
C ALA A 240 -4.94 12.32 -13.31
N LEU A 241 -4.46 13.54 -13.12
CA LEU A 241 -4.09 14.10 -11.84
C LEU A 241 -5.25 14.95 -11.33
N ASP A 242 -5.84 14.59 -10.20
CA ASP A 242 -6.91 15.35 -9.55
C ASP A 242 -6.35 16.09 -8.32
N LEU A 243 -6.36 17.42 -8.38
CA LEU A 243 -5.90 18.27 -7.29
C LEU A 243 -6.83 18.26 -6.08
N ASN A 244 -8.10 17.88 -6.27
CA ASN A 244 -9.08 17.67 -5.20
C ASN A 244 -9.13 18.79 -4.16
N GLY A 245 -9.00 20.03 -4.58
CA GLY A 245 -9.03 21.20 -3.70
C GLY A 245 -7.72 21.52 -2.97
N TYR A 246 -6.63 20.82 -3.28
CA TYR A 246 -5.33 21.06 -2.69
C TYR A 246 -4.41 21.82 -3.66
N THR A 247 -3.88 22.94 -3.20
CA THR A 247 -2.74 23.60 -3.83
C THR A 247 -1.46 22.95 -3.31
N LEU A 248 -0.61 22.45 -4.20
CA LEU A 248 0.67 21.88 -3.77
C LEU A 248 1.53 22.94 -3.07
N GLY A 249 2.20 22.55 -1.99
CA GLY A 249 3.05 23.45 -1.19
C GLY A 249 4.32 23.90 -1.91
N THR A 250 4.60 23.39 -3.10
CA THR A 250 5.79 23.69 -3.92
C THR A 250 5.49 23.52 -5.41
N ASN A 251 6.36 24.09 -6.25
CA ASN A 251 6.21 24.13 -7.70
C ASN A 251 6.59 22.78 -8.33
N GLU A 252 5.64 21.85 -8.40
CA GLU A 252 5.80 20.57 -9.06
C GLU A 252 5.72 20.72 -10.58
N ALA A 253 6.74 20.29 -11.32
CA ALA A 253 6.67 20.25 -12.78
C ALA A 253 5.70 19.16 -13.25
N LEU A 254 4.85 19.47 -14.23
CA LEU A 254 3.82 18.57 -14.74
C LEU A 254 3.88 18.47 -16.26
N THR A 255 4.00 17.26 -16.78
CA THR A 255 3.87 16.99 -18.21
C THR A 255 2.55 16.30 -18.48
N LEU A 256 1.73 16.88 -19.36
CA LEU A 256 0.46 16.31 -19.81
C LEU A 256 0.64 15.75 -21.23
N SER A 257 0.37 14.47 -21.41
CA SER A 257 0.59 13.77 -22.68
C SER A 257 -0.52 12.75 -22.97
N GLY A 258 -1.56 13.19 -23.66
CA GLY A 258 -2.53 12.28 -24.28
C GLY A 258 -3.77 11.88 -23.46
N ALA A 259 -4.07 12.54 -22.36
CA ALA A 259 -5.29 12.28 -21.56
C ALA A 259 -6.44 13.23 -22.00
N LEU A 260 -7.17 12.87 -23.04
CA LEU A 260 -8.18 13.76 -23.65
C LEU A 260 -9.58 13.67 -23.02
N ALA A 261 -10.01 12.48 -22.56
CA ALA A 261 -11.43 12.26 -22.31
C ALA A 261 -11.91 12.68 -20.91
N ALA A 262 -11.04 12.64 -19.89
CA ALA A 262 -11.42 12.88 -18.50
C ALA A 262 -10.73 14.09 -17.85
N GLY A 263 -9.90 14.83 -18.63
CA GLY A 263 -9.04 15.88 -18.09
C GLY A 263 -7.77 15.33 -17.49
N ALA A 264 -6.64 15.58 -18.13
CA ALA A 264 -5.32 15.14 -17.64
C ALA A 264 -4.93 15.82 -16.33
N LEU A 265 -5.33 17.07 -16.16
CA LEU A 265 -5.28 17.82 -14.91
C LEU A 265 -6.69 18.26 -14.56
N GLN A 266 -7.13 17.99 -13.35
CA GLN A 266 -8.50 18.29 -12.93
C GLN A 266 -8.58 18.77 -11.48
N ASN A 267 -9.66 19.49 -11.18
CA ASN A 267 -10.09 19.82 -9.82
C ASN A 267 -11.57 19.44 -9.66
N PHE A 268 -11.81 18.31 -8.99
CA PHE A 268 -13.18 17.82 -8.72
C PHE A 268 -13.73 18.28 -7.37
N SER A 269 -13.03 19.17 -6.68
CA SER A 269 -13.48 19.74 -5.40
C SER A 269 -14.22 21.06 -5.61
N GLY A 270 -15.05 21.45 -4.64
CA GLY A 270 -15.66 22.78 -4.58
C GLY A 270 -14.69 23.90 -4.18
N ASN A 271 -13.46 23.56 -3.79
CA ASN A 271 -12.45 24.54 -3.40
C ASN A 271 -11.64 24.99 -4.63
N SER A 272 -11.34 26.29 -4.72
CA SER A 272 -10.42 26.80 -5.74
C SER A 272 -8.98 26.42 -5.42
N VAL A 273 -8.22 26.06 -6.43
CA VAL A 273 -6.81 25.63 -6.30
C VAL A 273 -5.92 26.43 -7.26
N ASN A 274 -4.64 26.56 -6.87
CA ASN A 274 -3.62 27.10 -7.73
C ASN A 274 -2.63 25.99 -8.11
N TYR A 275 -2.30 25.89 -9.41
CA TYR A 275 -1.17 25.09 -9.86
C TYR A 275 -0.04 26.03 -10.25
N THR A 276 1.03 26.03 -9.46
CA THR A 276 2.15 26.97 -9.55
C THR A 276 3.37 26.40 -10.30
N GLY A 277 3.40 25.08 -10.51
CA GLY A 277 4.47 24.40 -11.24
C GLY A 277 4.41 24.62 -12.75
N LEU A 278 5.52 24.39 -13.43
CA LEU A 278 5.57 24.43 -14.90
C LEU A 278 4.70 23.30 -15.47
N ILE A 279 3.75 23.66 -16.35
CA ILE A 279 2.97 22.70 -17.13
C ILE A 279 3.52 22.62 -18.54
N THR A 280 3.93 21.42 -18.96
CA THR A 280 4.37 21.11 -20.33
C THR A 280 3.30 20.27 -21.02
N LEU A 281 2.87 20.70 -22.20
CA LEU A 281 1.97 19.92 -23.05
C LEU A 281 2.80 19.06 -24.01
N GLY A 282 2.98 17.80 -23.67
CA GLY A 282 3.69 16.82 -24.49
C GLY A 282 2.83 16.27 -25.65
N ALA A 283 1.51 16.30 -25.48
CA ALA A 283 0.51 15.98 -26.50
C ALA A 283 -0.78 16.73 -26.20
N ALA A 284 -1.78 16.62 -27.10
CA ALA A 284 -3.11 17.19 -26.88
C ALA A 284 -3.69 16.67 -25.56
N SER A 285 -4.08 17.57 -24.69
CA SER A 285 -4.55 17.24 -23.34
C SER A 285 -5.67 18.20 -22.92
N THR A 286 -6.53 17.73 -22.02
CA THR A 286 -7.64 18.54 -21.49
C THR A 286 -7.35 18.89 -20.03
N ILE A 287 -7.61 20.14 -19.66
CA ILE A 287 -7.59 20.60 -18.25
C ILE A 287 -9.03 20.96 -17.87
N ILE A 288 -9.52 20.42 -16.76
CA ILE A 288 -10.92 20.56 -16.33
C ILE A 288 -11.01 21.07 -14.89
N SER A 289 -11.90 22.01 -14.66
CA SER A 289 -12.34 22.40 -13.33
C SER A 289 -13.86 22.16 -13.23
N ASN A 290 -14.31 21.30 -12.32
CA ASN A 290 -15.73 20.92 -12.26
C ASN A 290 -16.55 21.78 -11.31
N TYR A 291 -16.00 22.21 -10.17
CA TYR A 291 -16.76 22.93 -9.15
C TYR A 291 -16.01 24.17 -8.61
N GLY A 292 -14.76 24.03 -8.20
CA GLY A 292 -13.91 25.14 -7.76
C GLY A 292 -12.98 25.58 -8.87
N ASP A 293 -12.44 26.79 -8.84
CA ASP A 293 -11.50 27.26 -9.86
C ASP A 293 -10.20 26.45 -9.85
N LEU A 294 -9.64 26.27 -11.05
CA LEU A 294 -8.28 25.80 -11.25
C LEU A 294 -7.46 26.91 -11.89
N ASN A 295 -6.67 27.59 -11.09
CA ASN A 295 -5.84 28.69 -11.53
C ASN A 295 -4.43 28.19 -11.85
N ILE A 296 -3.98 28.38 -13.10
CA ILE A 296 -2.62 28.08 -13.51
C ILE A 296 -1.82 29.38 -13.39
N THR A 297 -0.97 29.45 -12.40
CA THR A 297 -0.26 30.68 -12.01
C THR A 297 1.25 30.51 -12.13
N ASN A 298 1.70 29.75 -13.13
CA ASN A 298 3.12 29.60 -13.40
C ASN A 298 3.73 30.96 -13.81
N THR A 299 4.73 31.40 -13.07
CA THR A 299 5.50 32.62 -13.33
C THR A 299 6.94 32.28 -13.69
#